data_15e1e6a3588582360549047ed957fd1c
#
_entry.id   15e1e6a3588582360549047ed957fd1c
#
_cell.length_a   1.000
_cell.length_b   1.000
_cell.length_c   1.000
_cell.angle_alpha   90.00
_cell.angle_beta   90.00
_cell.angle_gamma   90.00
#
_symmetry.space_group_name_H-M   'P 1'
#
loop_
_entity.id
_entity.type
_entity.pdbx_description
1 polymer ?
#
loop_
_entity_poly.entity_id
_entity_poly.type
_entity_poly.pdbx_seq_one_letter_code
_entity_poly.pdbx_strand_id
1 'polypeptide(L)'
;MATDNKTRLIEYFADKILSGEMKTGERIPTEREIASSFGISKTAAHSALEQLSQMGLIDVYPQSGSFVADYLKTGDARTLEAIARYGISSLDFERSLAILDIRIAIEGMAFRRICERRTDEDLEFLKSKAAGIAERIKDDISPEELSEDFFKWHREVFIRSKSEMLPLFINALHDISIPFWITYCKMCGPDGTCVTVRLRGDERL
;
A
#
# COMPACT_ATOMS: atom_id res chain seq x y z
N MET A 1 -24.79 -11.12 -1.30
CA MET A 1 -25.43 -9.82 -1.00
C MET A 1 -24.98 -9.22 0.35
N ALA A 2 -24.95 -9.95 1.47
CA ALA A 2 -24.53 -9.37 2.77
C ALA A 2 -23.05 -8.99 2.85
N THR A 3 -22.16 -9.75 2.20
CA THR A 3 -20.71 -9.48 2.16
C THR A 3 -20.39 -8.20 1.37
N ASP A 4 -21.15 -7.91 0.33
CA ASP A 4 -21.02 -6.72 -0.50
C ASP A 4 -21.32 -5.43 0.28
N ASN A 5 -22.40 -5.38 1.02
CA ASN A 5 -22.81 -4.18 1.76
C ASN A 5 -21.89 -3.83 2.91
N LYS A 6 -21.32 -4.83 3.63
CA LYS A 6 -20.32 -4.60 4.67
C LYS A 6 -19.03 -4.01 4.07
N THR A 7 -18.54 -4.58 2.98
CA THR A 7 -17.34 -4.13 2.28
C THR A 7 -17.50 -2.70 1.79
N ARG A 8 -18.60 -2.37 1.14
CA ARG A 8 -18.93 -1.00 0.70
C ARG A 8 -18.95 0.01 1.85
N LEU A 9 -19.44 -0.40 3.03
CA LEU A 9 -19.46 0.47 4.21
C LEU A 9 -18.05 0.73 4.73
N ILE A 10 -17.19 -0.29 4.77
CA ILE A 10 -15.80 -0.15 5.18
C ILE A 10 -15.07 0.76 4.20
N GLU A 11 -15.20 0.53 2.90
CA GLU A 11 -14.61 1.35 1.85
C GLU A 11 -15.04 2.82 1.99
N TYR A 12 -16.33 3.07 2.20
CA TYR A 12 -16.88 4.41 2.36
C TYR A 12 -16.25 5.17 3.53
N PHE A 13 -16.17 4.56 4.73
CA PHE A 13 -15.60 5.23 5.88
C PHE A 13 -14.08 5.32 5.80
N ALA A 14 -13.41 4.27 5.33
CA ALA A 14 -11.97 4.27 5.16
C ALA A 14 -11.53 5.39 4.18
N ASP A 15 -12.20 5.52 3.04
CA ASP A 15 -11.93 6.60 2.08
C ASP A 15 -12.13 7.98 2.71
N LYS A 16 -13.25 8.24 3.39
CA LYS A 16 -13.50 9.53 4.06
C LYS A 16 -12.49 9.88 5.16
N ILE A 17 -12.02 8.88 5.90
CA ILE A 17 -11.02 9.07 6.96
C ILE A 17 -9.65 9.33 6.33
N LEU A 18 -9.24 8.50 5.36
CA LEU A 18 -7.91 8.56 4.76
C LEU A 18 -7.75 9.76 3.82
N SER A 19 -8.82 10.19 3.15
CA SER A 19 -8.82 11.47 2.38
C SER A 19 -8.82 12.71 3.26
N GLY A 20 -9.13 12.54 4.58
CA GLY A 20 -9.25 13.66 5.52
C GLY A 20 -10.58 14.42 5.41
N GLU A 21 -11.57 13.89 4.71
CA GLU A 21 -12.95 14.42 4.73
C GLU A 21 -13.54 14.31 6.13
N MET A 22 -13.33 13.17 6.81
CA MET A 22 -13.58 13.01 8.24
C MET A 22 -12.31 13.27 9.05
N LYS A 23 -12.41 14.15 10.04
CA LYS A 23 -11.25 14.60 10.83
C LYS A 23 -11.00 13.72 12.05
N THR A 24 -9.76 13.62 12.48
CA THR A 24 -9.39 12.99 13.76
C THR A 24 -10.26 13.51 14.90
N GLY A 25 -10.82 12.61 15.68
CA GLY A 25 -11.76 12.91 16.79
C GLY A 25 -13.19 13.20 16.33
N GLU A 26 -13.49 13.22 15.05
CA GLU A 26 -14.84 13.36 14.54
C GLU A 26 -15.66 12.11 14.86
N ARG A 27 -16.91 12.30 15.25
CA ARG A 27 -17.80 11.21 15.64
C ARG A 27 -18.32 10.47 14.41
N ILE A 28 -18.18 9.14 14.43
CA ILE A 28 -18.81 8.24 13.47
C ILE A 28 -20.29 8.10 13.80
N PRO A 29 -21.21 8.08 12.83
CA PRO A 29 -22.61 7.80 13.04
C PRO A 29 -22.80 6.46 13.78
N THR A 30 -23.86 6.38 14.59
CA THR A 30 -24.16 5.16 15.34
C THR A 30 -24.52 4.00 14.42
N GLU A 31 -24.35 2.75 14.91
CA GLU A 31 -24.75 1.54 14.17
C GLU A 31 -26.18 1.61 13.63
N ARG A 32 -27.10 2.24 14.40
CA ARG A 32 -28.50 2.39 14.00
C ARG A 32 -28.66 3.39 12.85
N GLU A 33 -27.95 4.50 12.90
CA GLU A 33 -27.97 5.51 11.84
C GLU A 33 -27.32 4.95 10.56
N ILE A 34 -26.19 4.25 10.68
CA ILE A 34 -25.51 3.58 9.57
C ILE A 34 -26.45 2.53 8.96
N ALA A 35 -27.03 1.65 9.79
CA ALA A 35 -27.95 0.61 9.30
C ALA A 35 -29.13 1.20 8.53
N SER A 36 -29.70 2.31 9.03
CA SER A 36 -30.79 3.03 8.35
C SER A 36 -30.36 3.68 7.04
N SER A 37 -29.21 4.38 7.04
CA SER A 37 -28.73 5.16 5.87
C SER A 37 -28.24 4.26 4.73
N PHE A 38 -27.62 3.13 5.06
CA PHE A 38 -27.07 2.20 4.07
C PHE A 38 -28.02 1.02 3.72
N GLY A 39 -29.18 0.93 4.37
CA GLY A 39 -30.13 -0.15 4.15
C GLY A 39 -29.57 -1.53 4.51
N ILE A 40 -28.77 -1.64 5.57
CA ILE A 40 -28.11 -2.86 6.03
C ILE A 40 -28.60 -3.25 7.44
N SER A 41 -28.28 -4.48 7.87
CA SER A 41 -28.60 -4.89 9.23
C SER A 41 -27.69 -4.19 10.25
N LYS A 42 -28.19 -4.00 11.49
CA LYS A 42 -27.39 -3.48 12.59
C LYS A 42 -26.14 -4.34 12.86
N THR A 43 -26.25 -5.65 12.72
CA THR A 43 -25.12 -6.59 12.85
C THR A 43 -24.04 -6.34 11.77
N ALA A 44 -24.44 -6.05 10.54
CA ALA A 44 -23.51 -5.72 9.47
C ALA A 44 -22.80 -4.37 9.74
N ALA A 45 -23.54 -3.37 10.21
CA ALA A 45 -22.98 -2.08 10.61
C ALA A 45 -21.98 -2.24 11.77
N HIS A 46 -22.35 -2.99 12.82
CA HIS A 46 -21.45 -3.31 13.94
C HIS A 46 -20.16 -3.97 13.46
N SER A 47 -20.27 -5.04 12.64
CA SER A 47 -19.10 -5.76 12.11
C SER A 47 -18.19 -4.91 11.23
N ALA A 48 -18.75 -3.93 10.49
CA ALA A 48 -17.95 -2.98 9.72
C ALA A 48 -17.19 -2.00 10.62
N LEU A 49 -17.85 -1.43 11.63
CA LEU A 49 -17.18 -0.55 12.60
C LEU A 49 -16.13 -1.29 13.42
N GLU A 50 -16.39 -2.53 13.82
CA GLU A 50 -15.37 -3.37 14.45
C GLU A 50 -14.13 -3.57 13.56
N GLN A 51 -14.34 -3.82 12.28
CA GLN A 51 -13.23 -3.97 11.33
C GLN A 51 -12.46 -2.66 11.13
N LEU A 52 -13.12 -1.51 11.01
CA LEU A 52 -12.47 -0.20 10.96
C LEU A 52 -11.66 0.08 12.24
N SER A 53 -12.15 -0.34 13.40
CA SER A 53 -11.43 -0.24 14.67
C SER A 53 -10.21 -1.16 14.71
N GLN A 54 -10.33 -2.40 14.21
CA GLN A 54 -9.20 -3.33 14.08
C GLN A 54 -8.12 -2.81 13.13
N MET A 55 -8.49 -2.03 12.13
CA MET A 55 -7.58 -1.32 11.22
C MET A 55 -6.95 -0.08 11.87
N GLY A 56 -7.35 0.31 13.09
CA GLY A 56 -6.87 1.51 13.76
C GLY A 56 -7.35 2.81 13.15
N LEU A 57 -8.40 2.78 12.33
CA LEU A 57 -8.98 3.98 11.69
C LEU A 57 -10.00 4.69 12.58
N ILE A 58 -10.62 3.97 13.51
CA ILE A 58 -11.57 4.51 14.49
C ILE A 58 -11.30 3.96 15.88
N ASP A 59 -11.60 4.76 16.89
CA ASP A 59 -11.63 4.38 18.30
C ASP A 59 -13.08 4.17 18.73
N VAL A 60 -13.35 3.07 19.43
CA VAL A 60 -14.68 2.74 19.97
C VAL A 60 -14.67 2.89 21.47
N TYR A 61 -15.46 3.82 21.99
CA TYR A 61 -15.60 4.06 23.42
C TYR A 61 -16.97 3.55 23.90
N PRO A 62 -17.01 2.60 24.83
CA PRO A 62 -18.27 2.10 25.39
C PRO A 62 -19.14 3.25 25.84
N GLN A 63 -20.43 3.24 25.50
CA GLN A 63 -21.46 4.24 25.80
C GLN A 63 -21.22 5.64 25.19
N SER A 64 -20.06 5.95 24.67
CA SER A 64 -19.73 7.26 24.07
C SER A 64 -19.84 7.27 22.55
N GLY A 65 -19.64 6.11 21.91
CA GLY A 65 -19.69 5.95 20.46
C GLY A 65 -18.32 5.70 19.82
N SER A 66 -18.28 5.80 18.49
CA SER A 66 -17.07 5.63 17.70
C SER A 66 -16.58 6.97 17.15
N PHE A 67 -15.28 7.14 17.09
CA PHE A 67 -14.63 8.38 16.65
C PHE A 67 -13.47 8.07 15.71
N VAL A 68 -13.15 8.98 14.79
CA VAL A 68 -11.97 8.85 13.92
C VAL A 68 -10.71 8.88 14.78
N ALA A 69 -9.89 7.85 14.67
CA ALA A 69 -8.64 7.71 15.43
C ALA A 69 -7.55 8.68 14.93
N ASP A 70 -6.59 9.03 15.77
CA ASP A 70 -5.33 9.66 15.36
C ASP A 70 -4.37 8.60 14.82
N TYR A 71 -4.77 7.98 13.72
CA TYR A 71 -4.09 6.81 13.14
C TYR A 71 -2.63 7.07 12.74
N LEU A 72 -2.25 8.33 12.50
CA LEU A 72 -0.85 8.67 12.25
C LEU A 72 0.03 8.55 13.50
N LYS A 73 -0.57 8.67 14.70
CA LYS A 73 0.15 8.49 15.98
C LYS A 73 -0.01 7.11 16.59
N THR A 74 -1.18 6.51 16.45
CA THR A 74 -1.55 5.28 17.17
C THR A 74 -1.62 4.05 16.28
N GLY A 75 -1.56 4.23 14.96
CA GLY A 75 -1.67 3.16 13.97
C GLY A 75 -0.50 2.16 14.01
N ASP A 76 -0.79 0.97 13.55
CA ASP A 76 0.16 -0.16 13.46
C ASP A 76 0.24 -0.73 12.02
N ALA A 77 0.76 -1.94 11.88
CA ALA A 77 0.88 -2.61 10.58
C ALA A 77 -0.48 -2.81 9.87
N ARG A 78 -1.57 -3.00 10.64
CA ARG A 78 -2.94 -3.13 10.09
C ARG A 78 -3.44 -1.81 9.54
N THR A 79 -3.03 -0.71 10.14
CA THR A 79 -3.32 0.63 9.64
C THR A 79 -2.60 0.90 8.33
N LEU A 80 -1.34 0.49 8.20
CA LEU A 80 -0.59 0.58 6.94
C LEU A 80 -1.26 -0.26 5.84
N GLU A 81 -1.72 -1.46 6.15
CA GLU A 81 -2.48 -2.30 5.22
C GLU A 81 -3.80 -1.64 4.80
N ALA A 82 -4.52 -1.02 5.73
CA ALA A 82 -5.74 -0.28 5.44
C ALA A 82 -5.49 0.93 4.53
N ILE A 83 -4.43 1.70 4.78
CA ILE A 83 -4.00 2.81 3.92
C ILE A 83 -3.67 2.29 2.51
N ALA A 84 -2.96 1.19 2.40
CA ALA A 84 -2.65 0.55 1.13
C ALA A 84 -3.90 0.16 0.35
N ARG A 85 -4.87 -0.44 1.04
CA ARG A 85 -6.05 -1.02 0.41
C ARG A 85 -7.10 0.04 0.05
N TYR A 86 -7.29 1.05 0.89
CA TYR A 86 -8.38 2.01 0.78
C TYR A 86 -7.94 3.45 0.54
N GLY A 87 -6.69 3.79 0.87
CA GLY A 87 -6.18 5.16 0.85
C GLY A 87 -5.33 5.52 -0.37
N ILE A 88 -5.07 4.58 -1.30
CA ILE A 88 -4.17 4.84 -2.43
C ILE A 88 -4.72 5.89 -3.37
N SER A 89 -6.02 5.93 -3.60
CA SER A 89 -6.67 6.95 -4.42
C SER A 89 -6.59 8.35 -3.81
N SER A 90 -6.36 8.43 -2.50
CA SER A 90 -6.23 9.68 -1.72
C SER A 90 -4.80 9.98 -1.29
N LEU A 91 -3.79 9.18 -1.74
CA LEU A 91 -2.39 9.49 -1.50
C LEU A 91 -2.02 10.78 -2.26
N ASP A 92 -1.72 11.82 -1.50
CA ASP A 92 -1.11 13.02 -2.02
C ASP A 92 0.37 12.79 -2.36
N PHE A 93 0.99 13.78 -2.99
CA PHE A 93 2.40 13.73 -3.39
C PHE A 93 3.34 13.49 -2.20
N GLU A 94 3.09 14.15 -1.05
CA GLU A 94 3.92 14.05 0.15
C GLU A 94 3.89 12.64 0.75
N ARG A 95 2.70 12.03 0.85
CA ARG A 95 2.56 10.64 1.33
C ARG A 95 3.23 9.64 0.39
N SER A 96 3.14 9.87 -0.92
CA SER A 96 3.81 9.04 -1.92
C SER A 96 5.34 9.14 -1.78
N LEU A 97 5.89 10.34 -1.55
CA LEU A 97 7.31 10.53 -1.26
C LEU A 97 7.73 9.81 0.02
N ALA A 98 6.96 9.92 1.09
CA ALA A 98 7.27 9.23 2.36
C ALA A 98 7.34 7.70 2.19
N ILE A 99 6.48 7.11 1.37
CA ILE A 99 6.53 5.67 1.04
C ILE A 99 7.81 5.35 0.26
N LEU A 100 8.18 6.19 -0.72
CA LEU A 100 9.42 6.03 -1.49
C LEU A 100 10.67 6.11 -0.60
N ASP A 101 10.73 7.07 0.33
CA ASP A 101 11.87 7.22 1.24
C ASP A 101 12.07 5.96 2.09
N ILE A 102 11.00 5.39 2.63
CA ILE A 102 11.05 4.13 3.38
C ILE A 102 11.55 3.00 2.49
N ARG A 103 11.06 2.90 1.25
CA ARG A 103 11.48 1.87 0.30
C ARG A 103 12.96 2.00 -0.04
N ILE A 104 13.42 3.21 -0.39
CA ILE A 104 14.83 3.48 -0.71
C ILE A 104 15.74 3.05 0.44
N ALA A 105 15.35 3.36 1.69
CA ALA A 105 16.13 2.99 2.86
C ALA A 105 16.21 1.47 3.05
N ILE A 106 15.08 0.76 2.96
CA ILE A 106 15.01 -0.69 3.17
C ILE A 106 15.67 -1.44 1.99
N GLU A 107 15.38 -1.05 0.76
CA GLU A 107 15.97 -1.65 -0.44
C GLU A 107 17.48 -1.42 -0.49
N GLY A 108 17.95 -0.21 -0.19
CA GLY A 108 19.38 0.09 -0.08
C GLY A 108 20.10 -0.78 0.95
N MET A 109 19.45 -1.08 2.07
CA MET A 109 19.98 -2.03 3.07
C MET A 109 20.06 -3.46 2.48
N ALA A 110 19.03 -3.92 1.78
CA ALA A 110 19.01 -5.25 1.18
C ALA A 110 20.10 -5.39 0.09
N PHE A 111 20.24 -4.40 -0.80
CA PHE A 111 21.27 -4.39 -1.84
C PHE A 111 22.69 -4.37 -1.25
N ARG A 112 22.95 -3.55 -0.23
CA ARG A 112 24.25 -3.55 0.45
C ARG A 112 24.59 -4.93 1.01
N ARG A 113 23.65 -5.58 1.70
CA ARG A 113 23.84 -6.93 2.25
C ARG A 113 24.09 -7.97 1.14
N ILE A 114 23.43 -7.87 0.00
CA ILE A 114 23.69 -8.73 -1.16
C ILE A 114 25.13 -8.50 -1.66
N CYS A 115 25.56 -7.26 -1.83
CA CYS A 115 26.95 -6.97 -2.26
C CYS A 115 27.99 -7.59 -1.32
N GLU A 116 27.73 -7.62 -0.02
CA GLU A 116 28.63 -8.17 1.00
C GLU A 116 28.56 -9.71 1.11
N ARG A 117 27.43 -10.35 0.82
CA ARG A 117 27.13 -11.72 1.26
C ARG A 117 26.65 -12.65 0.16
N ARG A 118 26.40 -12.16 -1.05
CA ARG A 118 25.92 -12.99 -2.16
C ARG A 118 26.89 -14.07 -2.57
N THR A 119 26.37 -15.15 -3.12
CA THR A 119 27.11 -16.09 -3.93
C THR A 119 27.02 -15.71 -5.41
N ASP A 120 27.84 -16.32 -6.26
CA ASP A 120 27.73 -16.15 -7.71
C ASP A 120 26.38 -16.70 -8.23
N GLU A 121 25.88 -17.77 -7.62
CA GLU A 121 24.55 -18.31 -7.92
C GLU A 121 23.43 -17.30 -7.61
N ASP A 122 23.49 -16.57 -6.49
CA ASP A 122 22.55 -15.51 -6.15
C ASP A 122 22.54 -14.42 -7.23
N LEU A 123 23.72 -14.03 -7.72
CA LEU A 123 23.86 -13.01 -8.75
C LEU A 123 23.27 -13.46 -10.08
N GLU A 124 23.61 -14.68 -10.54
CA GLU A 124 23.10 -15.23 -11.79
C GLU A 124 21.57 -15.40 -11.75
N PHE A 125 21.03 -15.83 -10.60
CA PHE A 125 19.59 -15.92 -10.42
C PHE A 125 18.91 -14.55 -10.57
N LEU A 126 19.40 -13.51 -9.88
CA LEU A 126 18.82 -12.17 -9.95
C LEU A 126 18.92 -11.58 -11.36
N LYS A 127 20.04 -11.77 -12.04
CA LYS A 127 20.22 -11.35 -13.46
C LYS A 127 19.24 -12.06 -14.39
N SER A 128 19.08 -13.38 -14.25
CA SER A 128 18.14 -14.17 -15.05
C SER A 128 16.70 -13.69 -14.86
N LYS A 129 16.29 -13.41 -13.62
CA LYS A 129 14.95 -12.89 -13.33
C LYS A 129 14.75 -11.48 -13.92
N ALA A 130 15.74 -10.60 -13.79
CA ALA A 130 15.68 -9.25 -14.38
C ALA A 130 15.60 -9.31 -15.91
N ALA A 131 16.38 -10.19 -16.55
CA ALA A 131 16.32 -10.41 -17.99
C ALA A 131 14.94 -10.92 -18.44
N GLY A 132 14.33 -11.84 -17.68
CA GLY A 132 12.98 -12.32 -17.97
C GLY A 132 11.92 -11.22 -17.90
N ILE A 133 12.03 -10.29 -16.94
CA ILE A 133 11.14 -9.11 -16.88
C ILE A 133 11.36 -8.22 -18.10
N ALA A 134 12.62 -7.96 -18.46
CA ALA A 134 12.95 -7.12 -19.62
C ALA A 134 12.40 -7.68 -20.94
N GLU A 135 12.38 -9.01 -21.14
CA GLU A 135 11.73 -9.63 -22.28
C GLU A 135 10.20 -9.44 -22.25
N ARG A 136 9.56 -9.67 -21.11
CA ARG A 136 8.10 -9.48 -20.98
C ARG A 136 7.66 -8.03 -21.22
N ILE A 137 8.50 -7.05 -20.90
CA ILE A 137 8.24 -5.64 -21.23
C ILE A 137 8.15 -5.43 -22.75
N LYS A 138 8.97 -6.13 -23.54
CA LYS A 138 8.90 -6.05 -25.01
C LYS A 138 7.63 -6.67 -25.59
N ASP A 139 7.03 -7.62 -24.87
CA ASP A 139 5.80 -8.31 -25.24
C ASP A 139 4.51 -7.55 -24.79
N ASP A 140 4.63 -6.27 -24.43
CA ASP A 140 3.53 -5.38 -24.04
C ASP A 140 2.73 -5.91 -22.81
N ILE A 141 3.45 -6.35 -21.80
CA ILE A 141 2.87 -6.81 -20.52
C ILE A 141 2.01 -5.71 -19.86
N SER A 142 0.90 -6.08 -19.25
CA SER A 142 0.04 -5.13 -18.54
C SER A 142 0.77 -4.50 -17.33
N PRO A 143 0.45 -3.24 -16.96
CA PRO A 143 1.00 -2.60 -15.75
C PRO A 143 0.78 -3.42 -14.48
N GLU A 144 -0.35 -4.11 -14.39
CA GLU A 144 -0.71 -4.97 -13.26
C GLU A 144 0.24 -6.18 -13.14
N GLU A 145 0.48 -6.89 -14.25
CA GLU A 145 1.40 -8.03 -14.29
C GLU A 145 2.85 -7.60 -14.10
N LEU A 146 3.25 -6.48 -14.70
CA LEU A 146 4.60 -5.93 -14.55
C LEU A 146 4.88 -5.53 -13.08
N SER A 147 3.89 -4.97 -12.41
CA SER A 147 3.99 -4.59 -10.98
C SER A 147 4.21 -5.81 -10.10
N GLU A 148 3.51 -6.92 -10.37
CA GLU A 148 3.71 -8.19 -9.68
C GLU A 148 5.11 -8.78 -9.94
N ASP A 149 5.62 -8.68 -11.17
CA ASP A 149 6.95 -9.17 -11.49
C ASP A 149 8.04 -8.34 -10.80
N PHE A 150 7.89 -7.02 -10.77
CA PHE A 150 8.80 -6.15 -10.03
C PHE A 150 8.76 -6.46 -8.53
N PHE A 151 7.58 -6.65 -7.96
CA PHE A 151 7.48 -7.02 -6.55
C PHE A 151 8.17 -8.36 -6.27
N LYS A 152 7.94 -9.39 -7.09
CA LYS A 152 8.58 -10.70 -6.97
C LYS A 152 10.10 -10.59 -7.08
N TRP A 153 10.61 -9.77 -7.99
CA TRP A 153 12.05 -9.57 -8.14
C TRP A 153 12.65 -8.90 -6.90
N HIS A 154 12.04 -7.82 -6.40
CA HIS A 154 12.47 -7.16 -5.17
C HIS A 154 12.43 -8.14 -3.97
N ARG A 155 11.39 -8.92 -3.86
CA ARG A 155 11.27 -9.96 -2.81
C ARG A 155 12.45 -10.95 -2.86
N GLU A 156 12.88 -11.37 -4.03
CA GLU A 156 14.06 -12.22 -4.19
C GLU A 156 15.35 -11.51 -3.73
N VAL A 157 15.49 -10.21 -4.02
CA VAL A 157 16.60 -9.40 -3.49
C VAL A 157 16.61 -9.45 -1.95
N PHE A 158 15.46 -9.27 -1.31
CA PHE A 158 15.36 -9.30 0.15
C PHE A 158 15.69 -10.69 0.72
N ILE A 159 15.22 -11.77 0.11
CA ILE A 159 15.53 -13.15 0.51
C ILE A 159 17.03 -13.40 0.41
N ARG A 160 17.67 -13.02 -0.71
CA ARG A 160 19.09 -13.25 -0.96
C ARG A 160 20.01 -12.29 -0.20
N SER A 161 19.45 -11.26 0.44
CA SER A 161 20.20 -10.42 1.39
C SER A 161 20.67 -11.18 2.64
N LYS A 162 20.23 -12.43 2.83
CA LYS A 162 20.51 -13.29 3.99
C LYS A 162 20.09 -12.62 5.30
N SER A 163 18.98 -11.89 5.28
CA SER A 163 18.35 -11.31 6.46
C SER A 163 17.05 -12.06 6.74
N GLU A 164 16.86 -12.51 7.97
CA GLU A 164 15.62 -13.19 8.37
C GLU A 164 14.43 -12.23 8.45
N MET A 165 14.68 -10.94 8.69
CA MET A 165 13.62 -9.96 8.91
C MET A 165 13.21 -9.19 7.63
N LEU A 166 14.16 -8.86 6.74
CA LEU A 166 13.87 -8.05 5.57
C LEU A 166 12.79 -8.64 4.65
N PRO A 167 12.73 -9.96 4.38
CA PRO A 167 11.66 -10.54 3.59
C PRO A 167 10.26 -10.37 4.22
N LEU A 168 10.17 -10.33 5.55
CA LEU A 168 8.90 -10.09 6.24
C LEU A 168 8.42 -8.66 6.04
N PHE A 169 9.33 -7.68 6.09
CA PHE A 169 8.99 -6.28 5.82
C PHE A 169 8.50 -6.08 4.39
N ILE A 170 9.19 -6.62 3.38
CA ILE A 170 8.74 -6.45 1.99
C ILE A 170 7.40 -7.14 1.74
N ASN A 171 7.16 -8.32 2.34
CA ASN A 171 5.88 -8.99 2.22
C ASN A 171 4.74 -8.18 2.86
N ALA A 172 4.98 -7.53 4.01
CA ALA A 172 4.01 -6.65 4.65
C ALA A 172 3.69 -5.39 3.81
N LEU A 173 4.60 -4.97 2.94
CA LEU A 173 4.43 -3.82 2.04
C LEU A 173 3.86 -4.20 0.68
N HIS A 174 3.48 -5.47 0.45
CA HIS A 174 2.97 -5.94 -0.83
C HIS A 174 1.79 -5.09 -1.32
N ASP A 175 0.75 -4.99 -0.50
CA ASP A 175 -0.50 -4.31 -0.86
C ASP A 175 -0.34 -2.78 -1.05
N ILE A 176 0.72 -2.19 -0.47
CA ILE A 176 1.11 -0.81 -0.73
C ILE A 176 1.91 -0.71 -2.03
N SER A 177 2.79 -1.66 -2.27
CA SER A 177 3.74 -1.60 -3.38
C SER A 177 3.08 -1.80 -4.74
N ILE A 178 2.14 -2.73 -4.86
CA ILE A 178 1.51 -3.07 -6.14
C ILE A 178 0.77 -1.88 -6.76
N PRO A 179 -0.18 -1.21 -6.09
CA PRO A 179 -0.84 -0.04 -6.65
C PRO A 179 0.11 1.12 -6.96
N PHE A 180 1.15 1.31 -6.15
CA PHE A 180 2.19 2.29 -6.42
C PHE A 180 2.92 2.00 -7.73
N TRP A 181 3.36 0.75 -7.95
CA TRP A 181 4.01 0.33 -9.19
C TRP A 181 3.09 0.40 -10.40
N ILE A 182 1.81 0.02 -10.25
CA ILE A 182 0.81 0.17 -11.32
C ILE A 182 0.71 1.64 -11.76
N THR A 183 0.60 2.55 -10.80
CA THR A 183 0.54 3.99 -11.08
C THR A 183 1.82 4.48 -11.75
N TYR A 184 2.98 4.05 -11.26
CA TYR A 184 4.27 4.36 -11.85
C TYR A 184 4.36 3.86 -13.31
N CYS A 185 4.02 2.61 -13.58
CA CYS A 185 4.04 2.04 -14.93
C CYS A 185 3.08 2.77 -15.89
N LYS A 186 1.89 3.17 -15.41
CA LYS A 186 0.92 3.96 -16.21
C LYS A 186 1.41 5.37 -16.52
N MET A 187 2.18 5.98 -15.62
CA MET A 187 2.72 7.33 -15.81
C MET A 187 3.98 7.37 -16.67
N CYS A 188 4.83 6.36 -16.56
CA CYS A 188 6.19 6.37 -17.10
C CYS A 188 6.39 5.44 -18.29
N GLY A 189 5.40 4.60 -18.58
CA GLY A 189 5.59 3.48 -19.51
C GLY A 189 6.52 2.40 -18.92
N PRO A 190 6.58 1.23 -19.56
CA PRO A 190 7.33 0.08 -19.04
C PRO A 190 8.86 0.27 -19.04
N ASP A 191 9.38 1.17 -19.83
CA ASP A 191 10.82 1.47 -19.95
C ASP A 191 11.33 2.53 -18.96
N GLY A 192 10.46 3.11 -18.14
CA GLY A 192 10.80 4.09 -17.11
C GLY A 192 11.34 5.44 -17.66
N THR A 193 11.27 5.67 -18.96
CA THR A 193 11.87 6.86 -19.60
C THR A 193 11.19 8.16 -19.20
N CYS A 194 9.95 8.13 -18.74
CA CYS A 194 9.13 9.32 -18.47
C CYS A 194 9.64 10.14 -17.27
N VAL A 195 10.07 9.48 -16.18
CA VAL A 195 10.52 10.18 -14.95
C VAL A 195 11.85 10.87 -15.18
N THR A 196 12.76 10.25 -15.90
CA THR A 196 14.11 10.80 -16.15
C THR A 196 14.06 12.06 -17.03
N VAL A 197 13.08 12.15 -17.94
CA VAL A 197 12.92 13.30 -18.83
C VAL A 197 12.29 14.50 -18.12
N ARG A 198 11.31 14.26 -17.22
CA ARG A 198 10.69 15.34 -16.44
C ARG A 198 11.61 15.95 -15.40
N LEU A 199 12.37 15.14 -14.66
CA LEU A 199 13.34 15.65 -13.68
C LEU A 199 14.47 16.47 -14.32
N ARG A 200 14.83 16.20 -15.59
CA ARG A 200 15.79 17.02 -16.35
C ARG A 200 15.17 18.25 -17.00
N GLY A 201 13.85 18.28 -17.16
CA GLY A 201 13.12 19.41 -17.77
C GLY A 201 12.90 20.59 -16.83
N ASP A 202 12.79 20.33 -15.53
CA ASP A 202 12.53 21.36 -14.51
C ASP A 202 13.80 22.08 -14.01
N GLU A 203 14.99 21.65 -14.41
CA GLU A 203 16.25 22.36 -14.14
C GLU A 203 16.53 23.55 -15.10
N ARG A 204 15.53 23.97 -15.88
CA ARG A 204 15.63 25.10 -16.80
C ARG A 204 14.51 26.13 -16.64
N LEU A 205 14.15 26.43 -15.39
CA LEU A 205 13.36 27.63 -15.09
C LEU A 205 14.05 28.46 -14.01
#